data_3af737f2c4391d90834bbdc1cc497545
#
_entry.id   3af737f2c4391d90834bbdc1cc497545
#
_cell.length_a   1.000
_cell.length_b   1.000
_cell.length_c   1.000
_cell.angle_alpha   90.00
_cell.angle_beta   90.00
_cell.angle_gamma   90.00
#
_symmetry.space_group_name_H-M   'P 1'
#
loop_
_entity.id
_entity.type
_entity.pdbx_description
1 polymer ?
#
loop_
_entity_poly.entity_id
_entity_poly.type
_entity_poly.pdbx_seq_one_letter_code
_entity_poly.pdbx_strand_id
1 'polypeptide(L)'
;MKEIVEYTDYRKYILDYYEERKRCSVFSWQKFAQDAGFSSAVFLKYVCEGKKNLSIGSAGSVASAMGLAGYEQTYFVLMVSYAHAKSDKAKRAAFEERCALAKAHMMRVLGKDEFDYFK
;
A
#
# COMPACT_ATOMS: atom_id res chain seq x y z
N MET A 1 8.75 10.50 0.51
CA MET A 1 7.51 9.76 0.24
C MET A 1 6.58 9.88 1.41
N LYS A 2 5.28 10.02 1.17
CA LYS A 2 4.28 10.15 2.23
C LYS A 2 4.02 8.80 2.91
N GLU A 3 3.44 8.84 4.10
CA GLU A 3 3.01 7.62 4.77
C GLU A 3 1.87 6.95 4.00
N ILE A 4 1.79 5.62 4.10
CA ILE A 4 0.80 4.86 3.35
C ILE A 4 -0.64 5.27 3.69
N VAL A 5 -0.89 5.70 4.91
CA VAL A 5 -2.24 6.11 5.33
C VAL A 5 -2.73 7.38 4.61
N GLU A 6 -1.84 8.08 3.92
CA GLU A 6 -2.21 9.24 3.12
C GLU A 6 -2.58 8.88 1.68
N TYR A 7 -2.48 7.61 1.32
CA TYR A 7 -2.79 7.13 -0.03
C TYR A 7 -4.17 6.50 -0.06
N THR A 8 -4.85 6.66 -1.18
CA THR A 8 -6.13 6.01 -1.45
C THR A 8 -6.06 5.06 -2.64
N ASP A 9 -5.01 5.19 -3.46
CA ASP A 9 -4.81 4.40 -4.67
C ASP A 9 -3.51 3.61 -4.53
N TYR A 10 -3.62 2.28 -4.52
CA TYR A 10 -2.45 1.42 -4.37
C TYR A 10 -1.46 1.58 -5.52
N ARG A 11 -1.95 1.90 -6.73
CA ARG A 11 -1.08 2.10 -7.90
C ARG A 11 -0.17 3.31 -7.71
N LYS A 12 -0.73 4.38 -7.15
CA LYS A 12 0.03 5.59 -6.85
C LYS A 12 1.11 5.32 -5.80
N TYR A 13 0.78 4.52 -4.78
CA TYR A 13 1.74 4.16 -3.75
C TYR A 13 2.91 3.37 -4.34
N ILE A 14 2.61 2.38 -5.18
CA ILE A 14 3.66 1.56 -5.82
C ILE A 14 4.57 2.44 -6.68
N LEU A 15 3.98 3.35 -7.46
CA LEU A 15 4.76 4.22 -8.33
C LEU A 15 5.66 5.16 -7.53
N ASP A 16 5.14 5.77 -6.48
CA ASP A 16 5.91 6.65 -5.63
C ASP A 16 7.06 5.91 -4.94
N TYR A 17 6.80 4.66 -4.49
CA TYR A 17 7.84 3.82 -3.92
C TYR A 17 8.94 3.54 -4.94
N TYR A 18 8.57 3.19 -6.17
CA TYR A 18 9.52 2.90 -7.23
C TYR A 18 10.39 4.12 -7.52
N GLU A 19 9.77 5.28 -7.69
CA GLU A 19 10.49 6.51 -8.00
C GLU A 19 11.42 6.93 -6.87
N GLU A 20 11.00 6.75 -5.64
CA GLU A 20 11.82 7.05 -4.47
C GLU A 20 13.06 6.14 -4.41
N ARG A 21 12.86 4.83 -4.61
CA ARG A 21 13.97 3.88 -4.60
C ARG A 21 14.92 4.13 -5.77
N LYS A 22 14.39 4.45 -6.93
CA LYS A 22 15.21 4.73 -8.11
C LYS A 22 16.06 5.97 -7.92
N ARG A 23 15.54 6.95 -7.20
CA ARG A 23 16.27 8.19 -6.91
C ARG A 23 17.43 7.95 -5.94
N CYS A 24 17.25 7.06 -4.99
CA CYS A 24 18.20 6.83 -3.91
C CYS A 24 19.19 5.70 -4.17
N SER A 25 18.92 4.82 -5.14
CA SER A 25 19.75 3.63 -5.38
C SER A 25 19.56 3.11 -6.80
N VAL A 26 20.35 2.10 -7.15
CA VAL A 26 20.19 1.39 -8.42
C VAL A 26 19.00 0.45 -8.29
N PHE A 27 17.87 0.84 -8.87
CA PHE A 27 16.63 0.09 -8.78
C PHE A 27 15.95 0.07 -10.15
N SER A 28 15.23 -1.00 -10.45
CA SER A 28 14.54 -1.18 -11.73
C SER A 28 13.24 -1.93 -11.53
N TRP A 29 12.36 -1.87 -12.52
CA TRP A 29 11.13 -2.65 -12.50
C TRP A 29 11.42 -4.16 -12.42
N GLN A 30 12.50 -4.61 -13.06
CA GLN A 30 12.93 -6.00 -13.01
C GLN A 30 13.30 -6.42 -11.59
N LYS A 31 14.10 -5.60 -10.92
CA LYS A 31 14.50 -5.86 -9.54
C LYS A 31 13.29 -5.90 -8.61
N PHE A 32 12.38 -4.94 -8.77
CA PHE A 32 11.16 -4.87 -7.98
C PHE A 32 10.31 -6.13 -8.19
N ALA A 33 10.12 -6.54 -9.45
CA ALA A 33 9.36 -7.74 -9.77
C ALA A 33 9.99 -8.99 -9.15
N GLN A 34 11.31 -9.10 -9.21
CA GLN A 34 12.03 -10.22 -8.60
C GLN A 34 11.82 -10.24 -7.07
N ASP A 35 11.94 -9.10 -6.43
CA ASP A 35 11.76 -9.00 -4.98
C ASP A 35 10.34 -9.39 -4.56
N ALA A 36 9.36 -9.09 -5.40
CA ALA A 36 7.95 -9.41 -5.14
C ALA A 36 7.56 -10.82 -5.59
N GLY A 37 8.46 -11.53 -6.26
CA GLY A 37 8.22 -12.91 -6.68
C GLY A 37 7.52 -13.07 -8.03
N PHE A 38 7.53 -12.05 -8.87
CA PHE A 38 6.92 -12.12 -10.22
C PHE A 38 7.95 -12.55 -11.25
N SER A 39 7.48 -13.35 -12.22
CA SER A 39 8.31 -13.77 -13.35
C SER A 39 8.44 -12.69 -14.40
N SER A 40 7.44 -11.82 -14.55
CA SER A 40 7.47 -10.74 -15.54
C SER A 40 8.19 -9.52 -14.99
N ALA A 41 9.21 -9.06 -15.72
CA ALA A 41 10.00 -7.90 -15.32
C ALA A 41 9.23 -6.58 -15.38
N VAL A 42 8.13 -6.54 -16.15
CA VAL A 42 7.38 -5.30 -16.38
C VAL A 42 5.97 -5.31 -15.80
N PHE A 43 5.61 -6.38 -15.09
CA PHE A 43 4.24 -6.53 -14.57
C PHE A 43 3.86 -5.36 -13.67
N LEU A 44 4.72 -5.01 -12.71
CA LEU A 44 4.41 -3.93 -11.76
C LEU A 44 4.35 -2.57 -12.44
N LYS A 45 5.15 -2.37 -13.49
CA LYS A 45 5.05 -1.17 -14.31
C LYS A 45 3.67 -1.05 -14.94
N TYR A 46 3.16 -2.14 -15.50
CA TYR A 46 1.83 -2.16 -16.12
C TYR A 46 0.73 -1.98 -15.08
N VAL A 47 0.92 -2.48 -13.88
CA VAL A 47 -0.03 -2.23 -12.79
C VAL A 47 -0.11 -0.73 -12.50
N CYS A 48 1.03 -0.06 -12.41
CA CYS A 48 1.05 1.39 -12.16
C CYS A 48 0.41 2.19 -13.30
N GLU A 49 0.52 1.69 -14.53
CA GLU A 49 -0.07 2.35 -15.70
C GLU A 49 -1.57 2.06 -15.86
N GLY A 50 -2.13 1.20 -15.02
CA GLY A 50 -3.54 0.82 -15.11
C GLY A 50 -3.84 -0.25 -16.12
N LYS A 51 -2.83 -0.84 -16.76
CA LYS A 51 -3.00 -1.87 -17.79
C LYS A 51 -3.21 -3.26 -17.22
N LYS A 52 -2.75 -3.48 -16.00
CA LYS A 52 -2.90 -4.75 -15.28
C LYS A 52 -3.40 -4.48 -13.89
N ASN A 53 -4.04 -5.49 -13.30
CA ASN A 53 -4.53 -5.40 -11.93
C ASN A 53 -3.68 -6.28 -11.02
N LEU A 54 -3.39 -5.78 -9.83
CA LEU A 54 -2.70 -6.55 -8.81
C LEU A 54 -3.73 -7.39 -8.06
N SER A 55 -3.54 -8.70 -8.02
CA SER A 55 -4.47 -9.57 -7.29
C SER A 55 -4.31 -9.37 -5.77
N ILE A 56 -5.40 -9.66 -5.04
CA ILE A 56 -5.36 -9.60 -3.57
C ILE A 56 -4.34 -10.60 -3.03
N GLY A 57 -4.23 -11.78 -3.66
CA GLY A 57 -3.26 -12.79 -3.25
C GLY A 57 -1.80 -12.35 -3.42
N SER A 58 -1.53 -11.49 -4.40
CA SER A 58 -0.17 -10.97 -4.64
C SER A 58 0.12 -9.69 -3.87
N ALA A 59 -0.91 -9.03 -3.33
CA ALA A 59 -0.75 -7.75 -2.64
C ALA A 59 0.19 -7.87 -1.44
N GLY A 60 0.11 -8.97 -0.70
CA GLY A 60 1.00 -9.21 0.43
C GLY A 60 2.46 -9.32 0.03
N SER A 61 2.73 -10.01 -1.09
CA SER A 61 4.10 -10.16 -1.60
C SER A 61 4.68 -8.82 -2.05
N VAL A 62 3.87 -7.99 -2.73
CA VAL A 62 4.30 -6.66 -3.16
C VAL A 62 4.54 -5.78 -1.94
N ALA A 63 3.66 -5.82 -0.95
CA ALA A 63 3.81 -5.05 0.28
C ALA A 63 5.12 -5.43 0.99
N SER A 64 5.40 -6.72 1.10
CA SER A 64 6.64 -7.20 1.72
C SER A 64 7.86 -6.72 0.95
N ALA A 65 7.81 -6.75 -0.38
CA ALA A 65 8.91 -6.28 -1.22
C ALA A 65 9.16 -4.77 -1.03
N MET A 66 8.11 -4.02 -0.70
CA MET A 66 8.24 -2.59 -0.42
C MET A 66 8.64 -2.30 1.04
N GLY A 67 8.89 -3.34 1.82
CA GLY A 67 9.29 -3.17 3.22
C GLY A 67 8.14 -2.88 4.16
N LEU A 68 6.90 -3.08 3.73
CA LEU A 68 5.73 -2.85 4.57
C LEU A 68 5.51 -4.03 5.51
N ALA A 69 5.15 -3.74 6.74
CA ALA A 69 4.87 -4.75 7.75
C ALA A 69 3.80 -4.21 8.70
N GLY A 70 3.13 -5.14 9.41
CA GLY A 70 2.11 -4.75 10.38
C GLY A 70 0.95 -4.01 9.73
N TYR A 71 0.59 -2.86 10.31
CA TYR A 71 -0.56 -2.10 9.82
C TYR A 71 -0.37 -1.59 8.38
N GLU A 72 0.87 -1.30 8.00
CA GLU A 72 1.15 -0.80 6.65
C GLU A 72 0.84 -1.86 5.59
N GLN A 73 1.21 -3.10 5.86
CA GLN A 73 0.90 -4.19 4.94
C GLN A 73 -0.61 -4.41 4.84
N THR A 74 -1.29 -4.39 5.97
CA THR A 74 -2.75 -4.55 6.01
C THR A 74 -3.43 -3.41 5.25
N TYR A 75 -2.96 -2.17 5.45
CA TYR A 75 -3.50 -1.00 4.75
C TYR A 75 -3.35 -1.15 3.24
N PHE A 76 -2.19 -1.60 2.79
CA PHE A 76 -1.94 -1.79 1.35
C PHE A 76 -2.90 -2.84 0.78
N VAL A 77 -3.04 -3.98 1.45
CA VAL A 77 -3.96 -5.03 1.01
C VAL A 77 -5.40 -4.52 0.96
N LEU A 78 -5.80 -3.69 1.90
CA LEU A 78 -7.14 -3.10 1.90
C LEU A 78 -7.35 -2.15 0.72
N MET A 79 -6.33 -1.39 0.32
CA MET A 79 -6.42 -0.56 -0.87
C MET A 79 -6.63 -1.40 -2.13
N VAL A 80 -5.92 -2.53 -2.23
CA VAL A 80 -6.10 -3.46 -3.35
C VAL A 80 -7.50 -4.08 -3.32
N SER A 81 -7.97 -4.48 -2.14
CA SER A 81 -9.31 -5.05 -1.98
C SER A 81 -10.39 -4.05 -2.39
N TYR A 82 -10.23 -2.79 -2.03
CA TYR A 82 -11.18 -1.74 -2.42
C TYR A 82 -11.24 -1.62 -3.94
N ALA A 83 -10.08 -1.63 -4.60
CA ALA A 83 -10.01 -1.51 -6.05
C ALA A 83 -10.66 -2.69 -6.77
N HIS A 84 -10.64 -3.89 -6.15
CA HIS A 84 -11.22 -5.09 -6.72
C HIS A 84 -12.67 -5.32 -6.33
N ALA A 85 -13.20 -4.55 -5.39
CA ALA A 85 -14.56 -4.77 -4.89
C ALA A 85 -15.58 -4.55 -6.00
N LYS A 86 -16.50 -5.50 -6.15
CA LYS A 86 -17.50 -5.50 -7.22
C LYS A 86 -18.85 -4.96 -6.78
N SER A 87 -19.03 -4.74 -5.48
CA SER A 87 -20.30 -4.21 -4.95
C SER A 87 -20.01 -3.03 -4.05
N ASP A 88 -21.02 -2.16 -3.90
CA ASP A 88 -20.90 -1.01 -3.01
C ASP A 88 -20.69 -1.44 -1.57
N LYS A 89 -21.29 -2.55 -1.16
CA LYS A 89 -21.13 -3.09 0.19
C LYS A 89 -19.68 -3.51 0.44
N ALA A 90 -19.07 -4.22 -0.51
CA ALA A 90 -17.67 -4.65 -0.39
C ALA A 90 -16.72 -3.46 -0.40
N LYS A 91 -16.98 -2.46 -1.25
CA LYS A 91 -16.18 -1.24 -1.28
C LYS A 91 -16.27 -0.48 0.04
N ARG A 92 -17.46 -0.38 0.60
CA ARG A 92 -17.67 0.30 1.89
C ARG A 92 -16.95 -0.43 3.01
N ALA A 93 -17.03 -1.76 3.04
CA ALA A 93 -16.35 -2.55 4.06
C ALA A 93 -14.83 -2.33 4.02
N ALA A 94 -14.23 -2.40 2.84
CA ALA A 94 -12.79 -2.17 2.68
C ALA A 94 -12.41 -0.73 3.05
N PHE A 95 -13.23 0.23 2.66
CA PHE A 95 -13.02 1.64 3.00
C PHE A 95 -13.08 1.87 4.51
N GLU A 96 -14.07 1.32 5.17
CA GLU A 96 -14.24 1.48 6.62
C GLU A 96 -13.10 0.84 7.39
N GLU A 97 -12.65 -0.34 6.98
CA GLU A 97 -11.50 -1.01 7.62
C GLU A 97 -10.23 -0.18 7.44
N ARG A 98 -10.03 0.37 6.25
CA ARG A 98 -8.87 1.21 5.96
C ARG A 98 -8.89 2.47 6.83
N CYS A 99 -10.04 3.12 6.93
CA CYS A 99 -10.20 4.32 7.75
C CYS A 99 -9.96 4.03 9.22
N ALA A 100 -10.46 2.90 9.71
CA ALA A 100 -10.26 2.50 11.11
C ALA A 100 -8.77 2.24 11.38
N LEU A 101 -8.08 1.61 10.44
CA LEU A 101 -6.66 1.33 10.57
C LEU A 101 -5.83 2.62 10.56
N ALA A 102 -6.17 3.57 9.70
CA ALA A 102 -5.51 4.86 9.64
C ALA A 102 -5.73 5.66 10.92
N LYS A 103 -6.96 5.63 11.45
CA LYS A 103 -7.30 6.32 12.69
C LYS A 103 -6.52 5.72 13.86
N ALA A 104 -6.45 4.39 13.96
CA ALA A 104 -5.71 3.73 15.01
C ALA A 104 -4.22 4.08 14.95
N HIS A 105 -3.66 4.15 13.74
CA HIS A 105 -2.27 4.55 13.56
C HIS A 105 -2.04 5.99 14.00
N MET A 106 -2.92 6.91 13.61
CA MET A 106 -2.81 8.31 14.00
C MET A 106 -2.86 8.48 15.51
N MET A 107 -3.71 7.74 16.18
CA MET A 107 -3.79 7.78 17.64
C MET A 107 -2.49 7.31 18.29
N ARG A 108 -1.83 6.31 17.73
CA ARG A 108 -0.54 5.84 18.24
C ARG A 108 0.58 6.85 17.99
N VAL A 109 0.55 7.51 16.82
CA VAL A 109 1.57 8.50 16.44
C VAL A 109 1.45 9.75 17.29
N LEU A 110 0.23 10.22 17.58
CA LEU A 110 0.01 11.37 18.45
C LEU A 110 0.48 11.09 19.88
N GLY A 111 0.51 9.82 20.26
CA GLY A 111 1.20 9.39 21.44
C GLY A 111 0.50 9.71 22.75
N LYS A 112 1.15 9.25 23.82
CA LYS A 112 0.67 9.41 25.18
C LYS A 112 0.62 10.88 25.60
N ASP A 113 1.54 11.68 25.12
CA ASP A 113 1.66 13.08 25.53
C ASP A 113 0.42 13.87 25.15
N GLU A 114 -0.09 13.69 23.95
CA GLU A 114 -1.32 14.35 23.53
C GLU A 114 -2.53 13.81 24.24
N PHE A 115 -2.52 12.53 24.55
CA PHE A 115 -3.57 11.89 25.32
C PHE A 115 -3.62 12.44 26.75
N ASP A 116 -2.46 12.65 27.34
CA ASP A 116 -2.36 13.17 28.70
C ASP A 116 -2.73 14.65 28.76
N TYR A 117 -2.53 15.36 27.66
CA TYR A 117 -2.85 16.79 27.58
C TYR A 117 -4.33 17.07 27.78
N PHE A 118 -5.17 16.17 27.36
CA PHE A 118 -6.64 16.33 27.42
C PHE A 118 -7.28 15.71 28.67
N LYS A 119 -6.48 15.27 29.59
CA LYS A 119 -7.00 14.73 30.86
C LYS A 119 -7.39 15.83 31.84
#